data_3a368726d88b0ababa121131ea2cad52
#
_entry.id   3a368726d88b0ababa121131ea2cad52
#
_cell.length_a   1.000
_cell.length_b   1.000
_cell.length_c   1.000
_cell.angle_alpha   90.00
_cell.angle_beta   90.00
_cell.angle_gamma   90.00
#
_symmetry.space_group_name_H-M   'P 1'
#
loop_
_entity.id
_entity.type
_entity.pdbx_description
1 polymer ?
#
loop_
_entity_poly.entity_id
_entity_poly.type
_entity_poly.pdbx_seq_one_letter_code
_entity_poly.pdbx_strand_id
1 'polypeptide(L)'
;TIGMIYVGPKDDFGYNQSHYEAAMALKGMPGVKIVGEENVPETQAVQKTMQGMISQDGATLLFPTSFGYFNPHILDVAKKNADVRFSHCGGMWDAAKHPKNVGSFFGYIDECQYLNGVIAGHMTKSKKIGFVAAKPIPQVLRNINAFTLGAKSVKPDITCSVIFTGDWSMPVKEAEATNSLADQGVDVFTMHVDGPKVIVE
;
A
#
# COMPACT_ATOMS: atom_id res chain seq x y z
N THR A 1 -23.86 -6.61 -0.21
CA THR A 1 -22.67 -6.85 -1.03
C THR A 1 -21.52 -5.97 -0.56
N ILE A 2 -20.32 -6.52 -0.49
CA ILE A 2 -19.06 -5.83 -0.20
C ILE A 2 -18.24 -5.77 -1.48
N GLY A 3 -17.79 -4.58 -1.87
CA GLY A 3 -16.92 -4.34 -3.02
C GLY A 3 -15.47 -4.12 -2.61
N MET A 4 -14.55 -4.83 -3.24
CA MET A 4 -13.10 -4.71 -3.05
C MET A 4 -12.45 -4.19 -4.32
N ILE A 5 -11.62 -3.16 -4.21
CA ILE A 5 -10.94 -2.55 -5.37
C ILE A 5 -9.44 -2.53 -5.10
N TYR A 6 -8.70 -3.23 -5.97
CA TYR A 6 -7.26 -3.41 -5.86
C TYR A 6 -6.53 -2.62 -6.95
N VAL A 7 -5.43 -1.98 -6.60
CA VAL A 7 -4.62 -1.20 -7.56
C VAL A 7 -3.75 -2.09 -8.44
N GLY A 8 -3.37 -3.25 -7.94
CA GLY A 8 -2.57 -4.25 -8.62
C GLY A 8 -3.25 -5.63 -8.66
N PRO A 9 -2.51 -6.67 -9.08
CA PRO A 9 -3.02 -8.03 -9.14
C PRO A 9 -3.19 -8.63 -7.74
N LYS A 10 -4.18 -9.51 -7.58
CA LYS A 10 -4.51 -10.19 -6.31
C LYS A 10 -3.50 -11.25 -5.87
N ASP A 11 -2.50 -11.51 -6.68
CA ASP A 11 -1.43 -12.51 -6.47
C ASP A 11 -0.03 -11.86 -6.47
N ASP A 12 0.05 -10.59 -6.03
CA ASP A 12 1.29 -9.82 -5.96
C ASP A 12 2.25 -10.26 -4.84
N PHE A 13 1.91 -11.27 -4.06
CA PHE A 13 2.63 -11.73 -2.86
C PHE A 13 2.79 -10.65 -1.77
N GLY A 14 1.96 -9.61 -1.80
CA GLY A 14 2.08 -8.47 -0.92
C GLY A 14 0.74 -7.78 -0.62
N TYR A 15 0.68 -6.50 -0.97
CA TYR A 15 -0.39 -5.60 -0.56
C TYR A 15 -1.79 -6.01 -1.07
N ASN A 16 -1.92 -6.24 -2.38
CA ASN A 16 -3.22 -6.57 -2.96
C ASN A 16 -3.66 -7.99 -2.59
N GLN A 17 -2.73 -8.94 -2.53
CA GLN A 17 -3.01 -10.30 -2.07
C GLN A 17 -3.51 -10.31 -0.62
N SER A 18 -2.91 -9.55 0.28
CA SER A 18 -3.34 -9.48 1.68
C SER A 18 -4.78 -8.98 1.82
N HIS A 19 -5.17 -7.98 1.04
CA HIS A 19 -6.56 -7.51 0.99
C HIS A 19 -7.51 -8.53 0.37
N TYR A 20 -7.07 -9.24 -0.67
CA TYR A 20 -7.84 -10.30 -1.30
C TYR A 20 -8.09 -11.47 -0.34
N GLU A 21 -7.08 -11.92 0.38
CA GLU A 21 -7.21 -13.00 1.37
C GLU A 21 -8.16 -12.60 2.50
N ALA A 22 -8.09 -11.35 2.99
CA ALA A 22 -9.03 -10.82 3.96
C ALA A 22 -10.48 -10.83 3.43
N ALA A 23 -10.69 -10.47 2.16
CA ALA A 23 -12.00 -10.54 1.53
C ALA A 23 -12.51 -11.99 1.41
N MET A 24 -11.61 -12.94 1.07
CA MET A 24 -11.97 -14.35 0.95
C MET A 24 -12.32 -14.97 2.31
N ALA A 25 -11.71 -14.52 3.40
CA ALA A 25 -12.09 -14.94 4.75
C ALA A 25 -13.55 -14.58 5.11
N LEU A 26 -14.11 -13.52 4.50
CA LEU A 26 -15.50 -13.12 4.70
C LEU A 26 -16.50 -13.87 3.80
N LYS A 27 -16.03 -14.52 2.72
CA LYS A 27 -16.89 -15.16 1.71
C LYS A 27 -17.80 -16.25 2.28
N GLY A 28 -17.39 -16.90 3.37
CA GLY A 28 -18.18 -17.95 4.04
C GLY A 28 -19.25 -17.44 5.01
N MET A 29 -19.30 -16.12 5.27
CA MET A 29 -20.24 -15.57 6.22
C MET A 29 -21.67 -15.51 5.63
N PRO A 30 -22.70 -15.95 6.39
CA PRO A 30 -24.08 -15.87 5.92
C PRO A 30 -24.49 -14.43 5.55
N GLY A 31 -25.12 -14.26 4.40
CA GLY A 31 -25.59 -12.94 3.94
C GLY A 31 -24.52 -12.03 3.34
N VAL A 32 -23.26 -12.47 3.26
CA VAL A 32 -22.17 -11.71 2.65
C VAL A 32 -21.92 -12.17 1.21
N LYS A 33 -21.98 -11.22 0.26
CA LYS A 33 -21.52 -11.38 -1.12
C LYS A 33 -20.29 -10.48 -1.30
N ILE A 34 -19.21 -11.02 -1.87
CA ILE A 34 -17.99 -10.26 -2.22
C ILE A 34 -17.94 -10.11 -3.74
N VAL A 35 -17.69 -8.87 -4.18
CA VAL A 35 -17.31 -8.55 -5.57
C VAL A 35 -15.98 -7.83 -5.54
N GLY A 36 -15.14 -8.00 -6.55
CA GLY A 36 -13.83 -7.37 -6.57
C GLY A 36 -13.31 -7.11 -7.97
N GLU A 37 -12.56 -6.03 -8.14
CA GLU A 37 -11.88 -5.65 -9.38
C GLU A 37 -10.42 -5.34 -9.08
N GLU A 38 -9.51 -5.91 -9.88
CA GLU A 38 -8.07 -5.74 -9.76
C GLU A 38 -7.51 -4.91 -10.91
N ASN A 39 -6.26 -4.42 -10.71
CA ASN A 39 -5.56 -3.57 -11.68
C ASN A 39 -6.33 -2.28 -12.00
N VAL A 40 -7.03 -1.73 -11.02
CA VAL A 40 -7.75 -0.45 -11.17
C VAL A 40 -6.77 0.70 -10.90
N PRO A 41 -6.49 1.56 -11.88
CA PRO A 41 -5.53 2.64 -11.66
C PRO A 41 -6.08 3.75 -10.75
N GLU A 42 -5.19 4.50 -10.10
CA GLU A 42 -5.50 5.67 -9.27
C GLU A 42 -5.93 6.90 -10.11
N THR A 43 -6.94 6.71 -10.93
CA THR A 43 -7.49 7.71 -11.85
C THR A 43 -9.01 7.74 -11.74
N GLN A 44 -9.67 8.51 -12.60
CA GLN A 44 -11.13 8.51 -12.68
C GLN A 44 -11.74 7.11 -12.95
N ALA A 45 -10.96 6.14 -13.40
CA ALA A 45 -11.40 4.75 -13.58
C ALA A 45 -11.96 4.17 -12.28
N VAL A 46 -11.32 4.40 -11.13
CA VAL A 46 -11.80 3.88 -9.85
C VAL A 46 -13.19 4.41 -9.46
N GLN A 47 -13.55 5.63 -9.88
CA GLN A 47 -14.91 6.16 -9.66
C GLN A 47 -15.94 5.36 -10.44
N LYS A 48 -15.61 4.95 -11.67
CA LYS A 48 -16.49 4.11 -12.52
C LYS A 48 -16.65 2.73 -11.91
N THR A 49 -15.56 2.13 -11.43
CA THR A 49 -15.56 0.83 -10.74
C THR A 49 -16.44 0.90 -9.48
N MET A 50 -16.23 1.90 -8.60
CA MET A 50 -17.08 2.08 -7.42
C MET A 50 -18.56 2.23 -7.79
N GLN A 51 -18.87 3.07 -8.78
CA GLN A 51 -20.24 3.31 -9.22
C GLN A 51 -20.88 2.06 -9.84
N GLY A 52 -20.12 1.27 -10.59
CA GLY A 52 -20.56 -0.03 -11.15
C GLY A 52 -20.91 -1.03 -10.03
N MET A 53 -20.04 -1.18 -9.04
CA MET A 53 -20.29 -2.05 -7.89
C MET A 53 -21.53 -1.63 -7.09
N ILE A 54 -21.78 -0.33 -6.96
CA ILE A 54 -22.98 0.20 -6.28
C ILE A 54 -24.25 -0.09 -7.10
N SER A 55 -24.25 0.30 -8.38
CA SER A 55 -25.47 0.28 -9.19
C SER A 55 -25.81 -1.09 -9.78
N GLN A 56 -24.82 -1.92 -10.08
CA GLN A 56 -25.01 -3.22 -10.73
C GLN A 56 -24.96 -4.38 -9.75
N ASP A 57 -24.02 -4.34 -8.79
CA ASP A 57 -23.83 -5.42 -7.82
C ASP A 57 -24.56 -5.18 -6.49
N GLY A 58 -25.11 -3.99 -6.28
CA GLY A 58 -25.77 -3.61 -5.04
C GLY A 58 -24.81 -3.54 -3.84
N ALA A 59 -23.59 -3.06 -4.06
CA ALA A 59 -22.62 -2.92 -2.99
C ALA A 59 -23.03 -1.80 -2.02
N THR A 60 -23.03 -2.12 -0.74
CA THR A 60 -23.36 -1.21 0.36
C THR A 60 -22.15 -0.85 1.22
N LEU A 61 -21.05 -1.58 1.07
CA LEU A 61 -19.76 -1.33 1.68
C LEU A 61 -18.66 -1.53 0.62
N LEU A 62 -17.80 -0.54 0.46
CA LEU A 62 -16.68 -0.58 -0.48
C LEU A 62 -15.35 -0.40 0.26
N PHE A 63 -14.37 -1.21 -0.14
CA PHE A 63 -12.97 -1.11 0.27
C PHE A 63 -12.10 -0.76 -0.94
N PRO A 64 -11.98 0.52 -1.32
CA PRO A 64 -11.00 0.98 -2.29
C PRO A 64 -9.66 1.12 -1.57
N THR A 65 -8.74 0.18 -1.81
CA THR A 65 -7.60 -0.03 -0.91
C THR A 65 -6.41 0.88 -1.18
N SER A 66 -6.24 1.42 -2.40
CA SER A 66 -5.05 2.21 -2.72
C SER A 66 -5.10 3.64 -2.18
N PHE A 67 -3.92 4.17 -1.82
CA PHE A 67 -3.74 5.52 -1.28
C PHE A 67 -4.37 6.60 -2.15
N GLY A 68 -4.10 6.61 -3.45
CA GLY A 68 -4.57 7.63 -4.39
C GLY A 68 -6.06 7.56 -4.70
N TYR A 69 -6.78 6.54 -4.25
CA TYR A 69 -8.23 6.49 -4.41
C TYR A 69 -8.98 7.47 -3.52
N PHE A 70 -8.37 7.93 -2.41
CA PHE A 70 -9.07 8.71 -1.40
C PHE A 70 -9.59 10.04 -1.94
N ASN A 71 -8.70 10.90 -2.39
CA ASN A 71 -9.02 12.24 -2.87
C ASN A 71 -8.55 12.42 -4.32
N PRO A 72 -9.43 12.77 -5.28
CA PRO A 72 -10.85 13.13 -5.05
C PRO A 72 -11.84 11.95 -5.09
N HIS A 73 -11.40 10.76 -5.49
CA HIS A 73 -12.24 9.72 -6.05
C HIS A 73 -13.29 9.16 -5.07
N ILE A 74 -12.86 8.67 -3.91
CA ILE A 74 -13.78 8.17 -2.87
C ILE A 74 -14.69 9.30 -2.38
N LEU A 75 -14.13 10.49 -2.13
CA LEU A 75 -14.87 11.62 -1.60
C LEU A 75 -16.00 12.06 -2.55
N ASP A 76 -15.74 12.04 -3.85
CA ASP A 76 -16.74 12.44 -4.86
C ASP A 76 -17.84 11.40 -5.04
N VAL A 77 -17.50 10.11 -5.00
CA VAL A 77 -18.49 9.02 -5.09
C VAL A 77 -19.33 8.96 -3.80
N ALA A 78 -18.69 9.08 -2.65
CA ALA A 78 -19.37 9.03 -1.35
C ALA A 78 -20.43 10.12 -1.15
N LYS A 79 -20.16 11.35 -1.61
CA LYS A 79 -21.12 12.46 -1.60
C LYS A 79 -22.40 12.17 -2.38
N LYS A 80 -22.29 11.37 -3.44
CA LYS A 80 -23.42 11.00 -4.32
C LYS A 80 -24.17 9.75 -3.87
N ASN A 81 -23.59 8.98 -2.93
CA ASN A 81 -24.10 7.68 -2.48
C ASN A 81 -24.09 7.62 -0.95
N ALA A 82 -24.96 8.43 -0.31
CA ALA A 82 -24.97 8.61 1.15
C ALA A 82 -25.24 7.32 1.95
N ASP A 83 -25.98 6.37 1.36
CA ASP A 83 -26.34 5.09 1.99
C ASP A 83 -25.25 4.02 1.83
N VAL A 84 -24.19 4.29 1.05
CA VAL A 84 -23.06 3.38 0.86
C VAL A 84 -21.93 3.78 1.78
N ARG A 85 -21.27 2.80 2.40
CA ARG A 85 -20.09 3.00 3.26
C ARG A 85 -18.81 2.76 2.47
N PHE A 86 -17.81 3.59 2.73
CA PHE A 86 -16.47 3.48 2.12
C PHE A 86 -15.43 3.37 3.23
N SER A 87 -14.59 2.36 3.16
CA SER A 87 -13.47 2.17 4.09
C SER A 87 -12.16 2.13 3.31
N HIS A 88 -11.40 3.20 3.40
CA HIS A 88 -10.14 3.40 2.68
C HIS A 88 -8.95 2.92 3.50
N CYS A 89 -8.00 2.23 2.87
CA CYS A 89 -6.72 1.91 3.49
C CYS A 89 -5.72 3.03 3.23
N GLY A 90 -5.41 3.85 4.25
CA GLY A 90 -4.51 4.98 4.08
C GLY A 90 -4.49 5.96 5.24
N GLY A 91 -5.40 5.84 6.21
CA GLY A 91 -5.42 6.68 7.41
C GLY A 91 -5.70 8.17 7.16
N MET A 92 -6.42 8.52 6.09
CA MET A 92 -6.57 9.91 5.63
C MET A 92 -7.88 10.59 6.05
N TRP A 93 -8.81 9.85 6.63
CA TRP A 93 -10.11 10.40 6.97
C TRP A 93 -10.04 11.39 8.16
N ASP A 94 -10.73 12.52 8.01
CA ASP A 94 -10.85 13.58 9.01
C ASP A 94 -12.34 13.89 9.19
N ALA A 95 -12.84 13.70 10.39
CA ALA A 95 -14.27 13.88 10.73
C ALA A 95 -14.79 15.32 10.49
N ALA A 96 -13.90 16.31 10.56
CA ALA A 96 -14.28 17.71 10.34
C ALA A 96 -14.38 18.11 8.87
N LYS A 97 -13.77 17.31 7.96
CA LYS A 97 -13.62 17.68 6.53
C LYS A 97 -14.28 16.73 5.56
N HIS A 98 -14.46 15.47 5.94
CA HIS A 98 -14.84 14.41 5.02
C HIS A 98 -16.25 13.87 5.28
N PRO A 99 -16.92 13.26 4.29
CA PRO A 99 -18.24 12.68 4.44
C PRO A 99 -18.31 11.63 5.55
N LYS A 100 -19.43 11.58 6.28
CA LYS A 100 -19.62 10.65 7.41
C LYS A 100 -19.74 9.17 7.00
N ASN A 101 -20.03 8.90 5.73
CA ASN A 101 -20.09 7.56 5.17
C ASN A 101 -18.74 7.06 4.64
N VAL A 102 -17.67 7.83 4.83
CA VAL A 102 -16.29 7.45 4.56
C VAL A 102 -15.56 7.18 5.87
N GLY A 103 -14.76 6.14 5.92
CA GLY A 103 -13.80 5.86 6.98
C GLY A 103 -12.42 5.54 6.39
N SER A 104 -11.43 5.51 7.24
CA SER A 104 -10.07 5.15 6.84
C SER A 104 -9.38 4.38 7.95
N PHE A 105 -8.58 3.39 7.56
CA PHE A 105 -7.74 2.60 8.46
C PHE A 105 -6.33 2.51 7.90
N PHE A 106 -5.36 2.24 8.74
CA PHE A 106 -3.99 1.94 8.34
C PHE A 106 -3.23 1.23 9.46
N GLY A 107 -2.32 0.32 9.10
CA GLY A 107 -1.44 -0.35 10.05
C GLY A 107 -0.23 0.53 10.41
N TYR A 108 0.33 0.32 11.61
CA TYR A 108 1.58 0.96 12.05
C TYR A 108 2.79 0.25 11.44
N ILE A 109 2.88 0.22 10.11
CA ILE A 109 3.96 -0.48 9.39
C ILE A 109 5.34 0.17 9.59
N ASP A 110 5.39 1.43 9.98
CA ASP A 110 6.60 2.12 10.41
C ASP A 110 7.24 1.47 11.65
N GLU A 111 6.47 0.93 12.58
CA GLU A 111 7.01 0.16 13.71
C GLU A 111 7.70 -1.12 13.21
N CYS A 112 7.08 -1.85 12.29
CA CYS A 112 7.69 -3.01 11.65
C CYS A 112 8.94 -2.63 10.86
N GLN A 113 8.91 -1.51 10.14
CA GLN A 113 10.08 -1.01 9.41
C GLN A 113 11.22 -0.61 10.32
N TYR A 114 10.94 -0.07 11.52
CA TYR A 114 11.99 0.17 12.51
C TYR A 114 12.66 -1.14 12.94
N LEU A 115 11.89 -2.19 13.23
CA LEU A 115 12.43 -3.51 13.57
C LEU A 115 13.23 -4.13 12.41
N ASN A 116 12.75 -3.99 11.18
CA ASN A 116 13.49 -4.40 9.98
C ASN A 116 14.81 -3.64 9.88
N GLY A 117 14.83 -2.35 10.22
CA GLY A 117 16.02 -1.53 10.29
C GLY A 117 17.03 -2.05 11.33
N VAL A 118 16.57 -2.41 12.53
CA VAL A 118 17.42 -3.03 13.57
C VAL A 118 18.07 -4.31 13.05
N ILE A 119 17.29 -5.18 12.38
CA ILE A 119 17.81 -6.41 11.77
C ILE A 119 18.84 -6.06 10.70
N ALA A 120 18.51 -5.13 9.80
CA ALA A 120 19.43 -4.68 8.75
C ALA A 120 20.74 -4.13 9.31
N GLY A 121 20.66 -3.38 10.42
CA GLY A 121 21.83 -2.87 11.12
C GLY A 121 22.78 -3.95 11.64
N HIS A 122 22.23 -5.07 12.11
CA HIS A 122 23.04 -6.24 12.50
C HIS A 122 23.60 -6.99 11.30
N MET A 123 22.81 -7.14 10.23
CA MET A 123 23.14 -7.94 9.05
C MET A 123 24.17 -7.29 8.12
N THR A 124 24.06 -5.97 7.91
CA THR A 124 24.93 -5.28 6.93
C THR A 124 26.42 -5.36 7.29
N LYS A 125 27.22 -5.68 6.29
CA LYS A 125 28.70 -5.67 6.34
C LYS A 125 29.26 -4.38 5.75
N SER A 126 28.63 -3.85 4.70
CA SER A 126 29.04 -2.63 3.99
C SER A 126 28.66 -1.34 4.73
N LYS A 127 27.74 -1.39 5.69
CA LYS A 127 27.08 -0.25 6.33
C LYS A 127 26.24 0.59 5.36
N LYS A 128 25.91 0.02 4.21
CA LYS A 128 25.03 0.60 3.21
C LYS A 128 23.78 -0.25 3.09
N ILE A 129 22.64 0.31 3.43
CA ILE A 129 21.32 -0.35 3.31
C ILE A 129 20.50 0.35 2.22
N GLY A 130 19.58 -0.37 1.60
CA GLY A 130 18.76 0.12 0.49
C GLY A 130 17.27 0.08 0.76
N PHE A 131 16.57 1.05 0.21
CA PHE A 131 15.12 1.12 0.25
C PHE A 131 14.56 1.35 -1.16
N VAL A 132 13.82 0.37 -1.69
CA VAL A 132 13.06 0.53 -2.95
C VAL A 132 11.66 1.01 -2.59
N ALA A 133 11.28 2.18 -3.06
CA ALA A 133 10.04 2.86 -2.68
C ALA A 133 9.18 3.20 -3.90
N ALA A 134 7.86 3.15 -3.75
CA ALA A 134 6.94 3.51 -4.82
C ALA A 134 6.87 5.03 -5.04
N LYS A 135 6.28 5.75 -4.12
CA LYS A 135 5.97 7.19 -4.24
C LYS A 135 6.42 7.95 -2.98
N PRO A 136 6.91 9.19 -3.11
CA PRO A 136 7.36 9.99 -1.95
C PRO A 136 6.19 10.62 -1.17
N ILE A 137 5.25 9.79 -0.73
CA ILE A 137 4.12 10.20 0.11
C ILE A 137 4.48 10.12 1.60
N PRO A 138 3.79 10.84 2.51
CA PRO A 138 4.15 10.89 3.92
C PRO A 138 4.30 9.53 4.60
N GLN A 139 3.45 8.55 4.25
CA GLN A 139 3.52 7.19 4.81
C GLN A 139 4.80 6.46 4.39
N VAL A 140 5.18 6.56 3.10
CA VAL A 140 6.40 5.94 2.58
C VAL A 140 7.64 6.58 3.18
N LEU A 141 7.66 7.93 3.27
CA LEU A 141 8.76 8.65 3.91
C LEU A 141 8.92 8.29 5.39
N ARG A 142 7.80 8.10 6.12
CA ARG A 142 7.84 7.65 7.51
C ARG A 142 8.45 6.25 7.63
N ASN A 143 8.14 5.34 6.73
CA ASN A 143 8.71 3.98 6.70
C ASN A 143 10.21 4.00 6.39
N ILE A 144 10.65 4.80 5.44
CA ILE A 144 12.07 5.00 5.13
C ILE A 144 12.83 5.53 6.36
N ASN A 145 12.26 6.52 7.03
CA ASN A 145 12.85 7.10 8.24
C ASN A 145 12.91 6.09 9.38
N ALA A 146 11.84 5.33 9.61
CA ALA A 146 11.78 4.30 10.65
C ALA A 146 12.84 3.21 10.42
N PHE A 147 12.93 2.68 9.19
CA PHE A 147 13.97 1.72 8.80
C PHE A 147 15.38 2.25 9.02
N THR A 148 15.64 3.48 8.57
CA THR A 148 16.93 4.13 8.74
C THR A 148 17.30 4.33 10.21
N LEU A 149 16.33 4.78 11.04
CA LEU A 149 16.53 4.98 12.47
C LEU A 149 16.79 3.66 13.20
N GLY A 150 16.04 2.60 12.85
CA GLY A 150 16.27 1.27 13.38
C GLY A 150 17.69 0.76 13.09
N ALA A 151 18.16 0.90 11.85
CA ALA A 151 19.51 0.51 11.48
C ALA A 151 20.60 1.33 12.21
N LYS A 152 20.41 2.63 12.31
CA LYS A 152 21.33 3.55 13.03
C LYS A 152 21.34 3.33 14.53
N SER A 153 20.29 2.78 15.13
CA SER A 153 20.31 2.41 16.54
C SER A 153 21.32 1.30 16.87
N VAL A 154 21.66 0.49 15.85
CA VAL A 154 22.68 -0.58 15.95
C VAL A 154 24.07 -0.10 15.56
N LYS A 155 24.16 0.57 14.40
CA LYS A 155 25.42 1.13 13.87
C LYS A 155 25.16 2.55 13.38
N PRO A 156 25.57 3.60 14.12
CA PRO A 156 25.24 5.00 13.82
C PRO A 156 25.73 5.52 12.46
N ASP A 157 26.78 4.91 11.92
CA ASP A 157 27.43 5.28 10.66
C ASP A 157 26.81 4.60 9.42
N ILE A 158 25.70 3.87 9.57
CA ILE A 158 24.97 3.30 8.45
C ILE A 158 24.37 4.41 7.59
N THR A 159 24.43 4.23 6.27
CA THR A 159 23.75 5.05 5.27
C THR A 159 22.62 4.27 4.62
N CYS A 160 21.49 4.92 4.41
CA CYS A 160 20.34 4.37 3.68
C CYS A 160 20.20 5.08 2.34
N SER A 161 20.32 4.34 1.25
CA SER A 161 20.05 4.84 -0.11
C SER A 161 18.63 4.48 -0.53
N VAL A 162 17.93 5.41 -1.18
CA VAL A 162 16.52 5.25 -1.55
C VAL A 162 16.36 5.49 -3.05
N ILE A 163 15.64 4.60 -3.74
CA ILE A 163 15.20 4.82 -5.12
C ILE A 163 13.68 4.72 -5.18
N PHE A 164 13.05 5.75 -5.77
CA PHE A 164 11.62 5.77 -6.03
C PHE A 164 11.31 5.27 -7.43
N THR A 165 10.43 4.27 -7.56
CA THR A 165 10.03 3.68 -8.85
C THR A 165 8.96 4.51 -9.56
N GLY A 166 8.19 5.30 -8.80
CA GLY A 166 7.17 6.20 -9.31
C GLY A 166 5.74 5.67 -9.24
N ASP A 167 5.56 4.36 -9.08
CA ASP A 167 4.24 3.74 -8.86
C ASP A 167 4.33 2.50 -7.97
N TRP A 168 3.16 1.97 -7.58
CA TRP A 168 3.03 0.89 -6.58
C TRP A 168 3.53 -0.45 -7.06
N SER A 169 3.37 -0.77 -8.36
CA SER A 169 3.83 -2.01 -8.98
C SER A 169 4.51 -1.71 -10.31
N MET A 170 5.83 -1.72 -10.33
CA MET A 170 6.66 -1.49 -11.52
C MET A 170 7.82 -2.48 -11.56
N PRO A 171 7.57 -3.78 -11.83
CA PRO A 171 8.57 -4.85 -11.70
C PRO A 171 9.91 -4.56 -12.36
N VAL A 172 9.91 -4.01 -13.57
CA VAL A 172 11.16 -3.67 -14.29
C VAL A 172 11.94 -2.59 -13.55
N LYS A 173 11.29 -1.50 -13.14
CA LYS A 173 11.97 -0.42 -12.39
C LYS A 173 12.39 -0.85 -10.99
N GLU A 174 11.65 -1.74 -10.36
CA GLU A 174 12.00 -2.31 -9.05
C GLU A 174 13.29 -3.15 -9.15
N ALA A 175 13.41 -3.99 -10.20
CA ALA A 175 14.63 -4.74 -10.48
C ALA A 175 15.82 -3.80 -10.79
N GLU A 176 15.61 -2.79 -11.65
CA GLU A 176 16.62 -1.79 -11.99
C GLU A 176 17.09 -1.02 -10.75
N ALA A 177 16.15 -0.61 -9.88
CA ALA A 177 16.44 0.09 -8.63
C ALA A 177 17.25 -0.79 -7.67
N THR A 178 16.86 -2.06 -7.51
CA THR A 178 17.55 -3.01 -6.64
C THR A 178 18.97 -3.25 -7.14
N ASN A 179 19.17 -3.53 -8.43
CA ASN A 179 20.48 -3.72 -9.03
C ASN A 179 21.36 -2.47 -8.92
N SER A 180 20.79 -1.28 -9.18
CA SER A 180 21.52 -0.02 -9.05
C SER A 180 22.00 0.24 -7.62
N LEU A 181 21.20 -0.12 -6.61
CA LEU A 181 21.61 -0.03 -5.21
C LEU A 181 22.69 -1.07 -4.87
N ALA A 182 22.57 -2.30 -5.38
CA ALA A 182 23.58 -3.34 -5.19
C ALA A 182 24.93 -2.93 -5.78
N ASP A 183 24.94 -2.36 -6.99
CA ASP A 183 26.14 -1.83 -7.65
C ASP A 183 26.83 -0.70 -6.84
N GLN A 184 26.09 0.03 -6.03
CA GLN A 184 26.60 1.03 -5.10
C GLN A 184 27.15 0.43 -3.79
N GLY A 185 27.09 -0.89 -3.66
CA GLY A 185 27.59 -1.64 -2.50
C GLY A 185 26.58 -1.76 -1.36
N VAL A 186 25.29 -1.58 -1.63
CA VAL A 186 24.21 -1.91 -0.70
C VAL A 186 24.15 -3.43 -0.56
N ASP A 187 24.08 -3.96 0.66
CA ASP A 187 24.08 -5.39 0.95
C ASP A 187 22.85 -5.88 1.74
N VAL A 188 21.98 -4.96 2.17
CA VAL A 188 20.70 -5.29 2.80
C VAL A 188 19.61 -4.35 2.26
N PHE A 189 18.49 -4.94 1.86
CA PHE A 189 17.39 -4.22 1.21
C PHE A 189 16.10 -4.33 1.99
N THR A 190 15.26 -3.30 1.88
CA THR A 190 13.84 -3.33 2.20
C THR A 190 13.06 -2.55 1.14
N MET A 191 11.75 -2.55 1.25
CA MET A 191 10.90 -1.94 0.24
C MET A 191 9.61 -1.34 0.81
N HIS A 192 8.97 -0.49 -0.02
CA HIS A 192 7.58 -0.11 0.08
C HIS A 192 6.99 0.03 -1.34
N VAL A 193 6.80 -1.08 -1.97
CA VAL A 193 6.07 -1.32 -3.23
C VAL A 193 5.04 -2.42 -2.97
N ASP A 194 4.15 -2.70 -3.92
CA ASP A 194 3.03 -3.63 -3.68
C ASP A 194 3.47 -5.08 -3.42
N GLY A 195 4.48 -5.57 -4.13
CA GLY A 195 4.94 -6.95 -4.01
C GLY A 195 6.45 -7.09 -3.85
N PRO A 196 6.93 -8.06 -3.04
CA PRO A 196 8.36 -8.25 -2.75
C PRO A 196 9.12 -9.01 -3.84
N LYS A 197 8.41 -9.71 -4.73
CA LYS A 197 8.96 -10.75 -5.60
C LYS A 197 10.22 -10.31 -6.36
N VAL A 198 10.13 -9.18 -7.04
CA VAL A 198 11.22 -8.71 -7.93
C VAL A 198 12.45 -8.22 -7.16
N ILE A 199 12.27 -7.81 -5.90
CA ILE A 199 13.37 -7.31 -5.05
C ILE A 199 14.11 -8.48 -4.38
N VAL A 200 13.41 -9.59 -4.19
CA VAL A 200 13.95 -10.81 -3.54
C VAL A 200 14.66 -11.72 -4.53
N GLU A 201 14.24 -11.74 -5.80
CA GLU A 201 14.89 -12.50 -6.90
C GLU A 201 16.18 -11.83 -7.37
#